data_624f9bf7f63e86da5ab2b6f74cc042f0
#
_entry.id   624f9bf7f63e86da5ab2b6f74cc042f0
#
_cell.length_a   1.000
_cell.length_b   1.000
_cell.length_c   1.000
_cell.angle_alpha   90.00
_cell.angle_beta   90.00
_cell.angle_gamma   90.00
#
_symmetry.space_group_name_H-M   'P 1'
#
loop_
_entity.id
_entity.type
_entity.pdbx_description
1 polymer ?
#
loop_
_entity_poly.entity_id
_entity_poly.type
_entity_poly.pdbx_seq_one_letter_code
_entity_poly.pdbx_strand_id
1 'polypeptide(L)'
;MMDAGIADRVFPGGALLVRVQGKTRHASYHGRTALDPAGVPVSRNTCFDLASLTKILATTPLVLLAVQHGNLDLDRRACELLPSFVGDGRDAIALRMLLDHSSGLPAWRRYFEHVPPAELSTAAGLETVRKMVTAEVPEAPPGSRALYSDLGFVLLQWILERVYGRPSDTLFMDWLARPLGLERLFFVDLKSPAASARARTGRVFAATEDCPWRGRLLRDEVHDENTYAMGGVGGQAGLFGTAEDVAAMGQAWLDSLLTDHGLFRRDLVQQFWQKSRLPGSTRTLGFDTPSSGASQAGNGFGPRTVGHLGFTGTSLWIDPDRELIAVLLTNRVHPTRDNESIKQFRPVLHTAVAARWPK
;
A
#
# COMPACT_ATOMS: atom_id res chain seq x y z
N MET A 1 15.95 19.62 1.54
CA MET A 1 14.47 19.44 1.63
C MET A 1 14.05 18.50 2.76
N MET A 2 14.62 17.30 2.86
CA MET A 2 14.23 16.38 3.95
C MET A 2 14.51 16.99 5.34
N ASP A 3 15.67 17.60 5.56
CA ASP A 3 15.98 18.26 6.84
C ASP A 3 15.06 19.48 7.11
N ALA A 4 14.67 20.22 6.06
CA ALA A 4 13.66 21.28 6.20
C ALA A 4 12.31 20.72 6.64
N GLY A 5 11.86 19.59 6.05
CA GLY A 5 10.64 18.93 6.48
C GLY A 5 10.66 18.50 7.95
N ILE A 6 11.82 18.10 8.48
CA ILE A 6 11.99 17.80 9.92
C ILE A 6 11.95 19.09 10.74
N ALA A 7 12.67 20.12 10.33
CA ALA A 7 12.69 21.41 11.01
C ALA A 7 11.29 22.05 11.08
N ASP A 8 10.52 21.92 9.99
CA ASP A 8 9.13 22.39 9.88
C ASP A 8 8.11 21.42 10.53
N ARG A 9 8.60 20.37 11.21
CA ARG A 9 7.79 19.36 11.91
C ARG A 9 6.78 18.64 11.00
N VAL A 10 7.08 18.48 9.72
CA VAL A 10 6.24 17.70 8.80
C VAL A 10 6.28 16.21 9.15
N PHE A 11 7.44 15.74 9.58
CA PHE A 11 7.68 14.37 10.08
C PHE A 11 8.93 14.33 10.96
N PRO A 12 9.00 13.43 11.95
CA PRO A 12 10.18 13.23 12.80
C PRO A 12 11.37 12.61 12.08
N GLY A 13 11.10 11.75 11.11
CA GLY A 13 12.12 11.09 10.32
C GLY A 13 11.61 10.55 9.00
N GLY A 14 12.53 10.27 8.08
CA GLY A 14 12.17 9.75 6.78
C GLY A 14 13.37 9.34 5.93
N ALA A 15 13.08 8.61 4.86
CA ALA A 15 14.02 8.18 3.83
C ALA A 15 13.52 8.65 2.46
N LEU A 16 14.43 9.17 1.64
CA LEU A 16 14.21 9.47 0.23
C LEU A 16 15.16 8.62 -0.60
N LEU A 17 14.61 7.82 -1.51
CA LEU A 17 15.37 7.02 -2.45
C LEU A 17 14.87 7.26 -3.88
N VAL A 18 15.81 7.51 -4.79
CA VAL A 18 15.53 7.70 -6.22
C VAL A 18 16.38 6.74 -7.04
N ARG A 19 15.73 5.95 -7.89
CA ARG A 19 16.38 5.14 -8.93
C ARG A 19 16.11 5.73 -10.30
N VAL A 20 17.10 5.65 -11.17
CA VAL A 20 16.97 6.01 -12.59
C VAL A 20 17.74 4.98 -13.40
N GLN A 21 17.09 4.41 -14.40
CA GLN A 21 17.68 3.37 -15.26
C GLN A 21 18.31 2.22 -14.45
N GLY A 22 17.54 1.68 -13.51
CA GLY A 22 17.94 0.57 -12.64
C GLY A 22 18.99 0.90 -11.56
N LYS A 23 19.54 2.11 -11.54
CA LYS A 23 20.61 2.51 -10.61
C LYS A 23 20.09 3.47 -9.54
N THR A 24 20.45 3.26 -8.28
CA THR A 24 20.20 4.23 -7.22
C THR A 24 21.04 5.47 -7.45
N ARG A 25 20.39 6.60 -7.72
CA ARG A 25 21.01 7.92 -7.96
C ARG A 25 21.01 8.80 -6.72
N HIS A 26 20.10 8.52 -5.80
CA HIS A 26 20.01 9.21 -4.52
C HIS A 26 19.44 8.27 -3.46
N ALA A 27 20.03 8.26 -2.28
CA ALA A 27 19.50 7.64 -1.08
C ALA A 27 19.91 8.48 0.13
N SER A 28 18.94 8.90 0.92
CA SER A 28 19.21 9.70 2.12
C SER A 28 18.21 9.38 3.23
N TYR A 29 18.70 9.45 4.47
CA TYR A 29 17.98 9.04 5.67
C TYR A 29 18.12 10.18 6.70
N HIS A 30 17.02 10.66 7.23
CA HIS A 30 16.96 11.90 7.99
C HIS A 30 16.14 11.73 9.26
N GLY A 31 16.53 12.44 10.33
CA GLY A 31 15.78 12.50 11.57
C GLY A 31 15.80 11.20 12.37
N ARG A 32 14.73 10.94 13.10
CA ARG A 32 14.65 9.87 14.11
C ARG A 32 13.42 8.99 13.88
N THR A 33 13.52 7.74 14.31
CA THR A 33 12.43 6.76 14.24
C THR A 33 11.28 7.09 15.20
N ALA A 34 11.53 7.90 16.23
CA ALA A 34 10.53 8.42 17.15
C ALA A 34 11.09 9.65 17.87
N LEU A 35 10.20 10.43 18.48
CA LEU A 35 10.53 11.59 19.31
C LEU A 35 10.80 11.22 20.77
N ASP A 36 10.40 10.02 21.21
CA ASP A 36 10.69 9.50 22.55
C ASP A 36 12.19 9.14 22.70
N PRO A 37 12.69 8.93 23.94
CA PRO A 37 14.10 8.58 24.17
C PRO A 37 14.55 7.28 23.48
N ALA A 38 13.62 6.37 23.18
CA ALA A 38 13.93 5.11 22.47
C ALA A 38 14.06 5.30 20.95
N GLY A 39 13.75 6.49 20.41
CA GLY A 39 13.97 6.83 19.01
C GLY A 39 15.47 6.81 18.66
N VAL A 40 15.81 6.18 17.53
CA VAL A 40 17.16 6.14 16.98
C VAL A 40 17.23 6.89 15.63
N PRO A 41 18.41 7.26 15.13
CA PRO A 41 18.52 7.85 13.81
C PRO A 41 17.93 6.94 12.73
N VAL A 42 17.18 7.53 11.79
CA VAL A 42 16.70 6.81 10.60
C VAL A 42 17.89 6.38 9.75
N SER A 43 17.86 5.17 9.27
CA SER A 43 18.90 4.56 8.46
C SER A 43 18.33 3.76 7.29
N ARG A 44 19.16 3.25 6.41
CA ARG A 44 18.76 2.35 5.33
C ARG A 44 18.01 1.10 5.80
N ASN A 45 18.21 0.72 7.05
CA ASN A 45 17.61 -0.48 7.65
C ASN A 45 16.31 -0.17 8.42
N THR A 46 15.89 1.09 8.45
CA THR A 46 14.65 1.47 9.14
C THR A 46 13.44 1.00 8.35
N CYS A 47 12.61 0.19 9.01
CA CYS A 47 11.33 -0.28 8.48
C CYS A 47 10.23 0.73 8.83
N PHE A 48 9.47 1.13 7.82
CA PHE A 48 8.31 2.01 7.97
C PHE A 48 7.03 1.21 7.78
N ASP A 49 5.96 1.58 8.48
CA ASP A 49 4.61 1.17 8.11
C ASP A 49 4.25 1.83 6.78
N LEU A 50 4.05 1.03 5.76
CA LEU A 50 3.83 1.47 4.39
C LEU A 50 2.37 1.87 4.12
N ALA A 51 1.47 1.58 5.07
CA ALA A 51 0.04 1.86 4.94
C ALA A 51 -0.50 1.38 3.58
N SER A 52 -1.19 2.26 2.86
CA SER A 52 -1.80 1.90 1.56
C SER A 52 -0.83 1.58 0.42
N LEU A 53 0.48 1.77 0.58
CA LEU A 53 1.43 1.20 -0.38
C LEU A 53 1.34 -0.34 -0.40
N THR A 54 0.81 -0.98 0.66
CA THR A 54 0.47 -2.41 0.69
C THR A 54 -0.33 -2.83 -0.54
N LYS A 55 -1.26 -1.98 -0.99
CA LYS A 55 -2.11 -2.24 -2.16
C LYS A 55 -1.29 -2.54 -3.41
N ILE A 56 -0.28 -1.71 -3.69
CA ILE A 56 0.52 -1.79 -4.93
C ILE A 56 1.80 -2.64 -4.78
N LEU A 57 2.23 -2.89 -3.54
CA LEU A 57 3.42 -3.68 -3.25
C LEU A 57 3.12 -5.15 -2.94
N ALA A 58 1.88 -5.46 -2.49
CA ALA A 58 1.48 -6.81 -2.13
C ALA A 58 0.21 -7.26 -2.86
N THR A 59 -0.93 -6.63 -2.64
CA THR A 59 -2.23 -7.16 -3.10
C THR A 59 -2.37 -7.11 -4.63
N THR A 60 -2.09 -5.96 -5.25
CA THR A 60 -2.18 -5.81 -6.71
C THR A 60 -1.25 -6.76 -7.45
N PRO A 61 0.06 -6.90 -7.11
CA PRO A 61 0.91 -7.85 -7.80
C PRO A 61 0.51 -9.31 -7.56
N LEU A 62 -0.05 -9.67 -6.40
CA LEU A 62 -0.61 -11.01 -6.17
C LEU A 62 -1.83 -11.27 -7.05
N VAL A 63 -2.72 -10.29 -7.22
CA VAL A 63 -3.86 -10.40 -8.17
C VAL A 63 -3.35 -10.53 -9.59
N LEU A 64 -2.35 -9.74 -10.00
CA LEU A 64 -1.76 -9.83 -11.34
C LEU A 64 -1.18 -11.24 -11.58
N LEU A 65 -0.41 -11.79 -10.63
CA LEU A 65 0.12 -13.14 -10.73
C LEU A 65 -1.00 -14.20 -10.79
N ALA A 66 -2.08 -14.01 -10.04
CA ALA A 66 -3.23 -14.91 -10.10
C ALA A 66 -3.92 -14.88 -11.48
N VAL A 67 -4.00 -13.71 -12.11
CA VAL A 67 -4.47 -13.58 -13.51
C VAL A 67 -3.46 -14.19 -14.48
N GLN A 68 -2.18 -13.96 -14.30
CA GLN A 68 -1.11 -14.52 -15.11
C GLN A 68 -1.10 -16.07 -15.11
N HIS A 69 -1.43 -16.67 -13.98
CA HIS A 69 -1.54 -18.10 -13.80
C HIS A 69 -2.90 -18.68 -14.24
N GLY A 70 -3.83 -17.84 -14.70
CA GLY A 70 -5.17 -18.26 -15.12
C GLY A 70 -6.13 -18.63 -13.97
N ASN A 71 -5.79 -18.32 -12.72
CA ASN A 71 -6.61 -18.63 -11.54
C ASN A 71 -7.64 -17.54 -11.23
N LEU A 72 -7.43 -16.32 -11.72
CA LEU A 72 -8.37 -15.21 -11.64
C LEU A 72 -8.57 -14.57 -13.02
N ASP A 73 -9.76 -14.00 -13.22
CA ASP A 73 -10.11 -13.13 -14.33
C ASP A 73 -10.58 -11.79 -13.78
N LEU A 74 -10.10 -10.68 -14.34
CA LEU A 74 -10.44 -9.33 -13.90
C LEU A 74 -11.93 -9.00 -14.08
N ASP A 75 -12.61 -9.63 -15.03
CA ASP A 75 -14.04 -9.44 -15.30
C ASP A 75 -14.92 -10.38 -14.47
N ARG A 76 -14.34 -11.34 -13.76
CA ARG A 76 -15.07 -12.24 -12.88
C ARG A 76 -15.71 -11.46 -11.73
N ARG A 77 -16.96 -11.77 -11.41
CA ARG A 77 -17.69 -11.12 -10.33
C ARG A 77 -17.18 -11.58 -8.95
N ALA A 78 -17.05 -10.64 -8.02
CA ALA A 78 -16.57 -10.95 -6.68
C ALA A 78 -17.49 -11.94 -5.94
N CYS A 79 -18.80 -11.87 -6.15
CA CYS A 79 -19.78 -12.77 -5.56
C CYS A 79 -19.62 -14.25 -5.98
N GLU A 80 -19.04 -14.53 -7.16
CA GLU A 80 -18.75 -15.90 -7.59
C GLU A 80 -17.59 -16.53 -6.79
N LEU A 81 -16.73 -15.69 -6.22
CA LEU A 81 -15.58 -16.09 -5.40
C LEU A 81 -15.88 -15.98 -3.90
N LEU A 82 -16.77 -15.06 -3.54
CA LEU A 82 -17.23 -14.79 -2.18
C LEU A 82 -18.76 -14.88 -2.14
N PRO A 83 -19.37 -16.08 -1.95
CA PRO A 83 -20.81 -16.26 -2.00
C PRO A 83 -21.61 -15.43 -0.98
N SER A 84 -20.99 -14.96 0.10
CA SER A 84 -21.59 -14.03 1.07
C SER A 84 -21.67 -12.58 0.57
N PHE A 85 -20.99 -12.24 -0.55
CA PHE A 85 -20.93 -10.90 -1.11
C PHE A 85 -21.96 -10.74 -2.24
N VAL A 86 -23.26 -10.79 -1.90
CA VAL A 86 -24.39 -10.77 -2.86
C VAL A 86 -25.45 -9.77 -2.43
N GLY A 87 -26.33 -9.41 -3.37
CA GLY A 87 -27.45 -8.49 -3.14
C GLY A 87 -27.06 -7.02 -3.14
N ASP A 88 -28.03 -6.14 -3.14
CA ASP A 88 -27.90 -4.69 -3.07
C ASP A 88 -26.91 -4.09 -4.11
N GLY A 89 -26.84 -4.69 -5.31
CA GLY A 89 -25.92 -4.27 -6.37
C GLY A 89 -24.51 -4.84 -6.31
N ARG A 90 -24.14 -5.58 -5.25
CA ARG A 90 -22.84 -6.25 -5.09
C ARG A 90 -22.58 -7.31 -6.16
N ASP A 91 -23.65 -7.92 -6.67
CA ASP A 91 -23.59 -8.95 -7.73
C ASP A 91 -22.95 -8.43 -9.04
N ALA A 92 -22.96 -7.11 -9.26
CA ALA A 92 -22.38 -6.50 -10.46
C ALA A 92 -20.88 -6.15 -10.30
N ILE A 93 -20.31 -6.32 -9.11
CA ILE A 93 -18.93 -5.90 -8.82
C ILE A 93 -17.94 -6.93 -9.37
N ALA A 94 -17.21 -6.56 -10.41
CA ALA A 94 -16.10 -7.34 -10.94
C ALA A 94 -14.78 -7.05 -10.20
N LEU A 95 -13.79 -7.95 -10.29
CA LEU A 95 -12.50 -7.80 -9.61
C LEU A 95 -11.77 -6.51 -10.02
N ARG A 96 -11.85 -6.13 -11.32
CA ARG A 96 -11.27 -4.86 -11.77
C ARG A 96 -11.85 -3.63 -11.06
N MET A 97 -13.14 -3.67 -10.68
CA MET A 97 -13.79 -2.57 -9.98
C MET A 97 -13.33 -2.43 -8.52
N LEU A 98 -12.85 -3.52 -7.91
CA LEU A 98 -12.20 -3.48 -6.61
C LEU A 98 -10.80 -2.85 -6.72
N LEU A 99 -10.05 -3.17 -7.79
CA LEU A 99 -8.70 -2.67 -8.03
C LEU A 99 -8.68 -1.18 -8.40
N ASP A 100 -9.59 -0.71 -9.28
CA ASP A 100 -9.62 0.69 -9.74
C ASP A 100 -10.53 1.59 -8.91
N HIS A 101 -11.04 1.07 -7.78
CA HIS A 101 -11.92 1.78 -6.85
C HIS A 101 -13.26 2.21 -7.46
N SER A 102 -13.74 1.52 -8.48
CA SER A 102 -15.04 1.80 -9.11
C SER A 102 -16.19 0.91 -8.62
N SER A 103 -15.96 0.11 -7.60
CA SER A 103 -16.97 -0.81 -7.03
C SER A 103 -18.17 -0.11 -6.40
N GLY A 104 -18.06 1.19 -6.11
CA GLY A 104 -19.07 1.95 -5.36
C GLY A 104 -19.06 1.68 -3.85
N LEU A 105 -18.23 0.78 -3.35
CA LEU A 105 -18.12 0.49 -1.92
C LEU A 105 -17.66 1.73 -1.15
N PRO A 106 -18.08 1.88 0.14
CA PRO A 106 -17.60 2.93 1.02
C PRO A 106 -16.08 3.02 1.06
N ALA A 107 -15.56 4.22 1.29
CA ALA A 107 -14.11 4.43 1.38
C ALA A 107 -13.48 3.66 2.54
N TRP A 108 -14.11 3.76 3.72
CA TRP A 108 -13.63 3.18 4.96
C TRP A 108 -14.76 3.17 6.00
N ARG A 109 -14.68 2.25 6.98
CA ARG A 109 -15.57 2.18 8.14
C ARG A 109 -14.78 1.82 9.39
N ARG A 110 -15.29 2.16 10.56
CA ARG A 110 -14.68 1.85 11.87
C ARG A 110 -15.06 0.44 12.34
N TYR A 111 -14.75 -0.58 11.54
CA TYR A 111 -15.09 -1.97 11.89
C TYR A 111 -14.41 -2.42 13.19
N PHE A 112 -13.18 -1.95 13.43
CA PHE A 112 -12.42 -2.27 14.62
C PHE A 112 -13.16 -1.95 15.93
N GLU A 113 -14.06 -0.98 15.93
CA GLU A 113 -14.88 -0.62 17.11
C GLU A 113 -15.97 -1.67 17.40
N HIS A 114 -16.31 -2.49 16.41
CA HIS A 114 -17.33 -3.54 16.50
C HIS A 114 -16.74 -4.92 16.71
N VAL A 115 -15.42 -5.06 16.71
CA VAL A 115 -14.73 -6.32 17.04
C VAL A 115 -14.61 -6.42 18.56
N PRO A 116 -15.09 -7.51 19.18
CA PRO A 116 -14.91 -7.71 20.62
C PRO A 116 -13.43 -7.58 21.02
N PRO A 117 -13.11 -6.92 22.16
CA PRO A 117 -11.72 -6.73 22.57
C PRO A 117 -10.87 -8.00 22.64
N ALA A 118 -11.48 -9.12 23.03
CA ALA A 118 -10.80 -10.43 23.10
C ALA A 118 -10.51 -11.03 21.70
N GLU A 119 -11.18 -10.56 20.66
CA GLU A 119 -11.01 -11.03 19.28
C GLU A 119 -10.04 -10.14 18.48
N LEU A 120 -9.69 -8.96 18.97
CA LEU A 120 -8.75 -8.06 18.29
C LEU A 120 -7.41 -8.77 18.02
N SER A 121 -6.90 -8.60 16.81
CA SER A 121 -5.65 -9.23 16.35
C SER A 121 -5.65 -10.75 16.30
N THR A 122 -6.83 -11.37 16.19
CA THR A 122 -7.01 -12.82 16.10
C THR A 122 -7.68 -13.24 14.79
N ALA A 123 -7.76 -14.55 14.54
CA ALA A 123 -8.52 -15.10 13.42
C ALA A 123 -10.02 -14.79 13.53
N ALA A 124 -10.58 -14.72 14.74
CA ALA A 124 -11.98 -14.34 14.96
C ALA A 124 -12.23 -12.87 14.58
N GLY A 125 -11.34 -11.96 14.96
CA GLY A 125 -11.41 -10.56 14.55
C GLY A 125 -11.33 -10.37 13.03
N LEU A 126 -10.47 -11.15 12.35
CA LEU A 126 -10.41 -11.18 10.88
C LEU A 126 -11.77 -11.55 10.27
N GLU A 127 -12.38 -12.64 10.74
CA GLU A 127 -13.67 -13.10 10.23
C GLU A 127 -14.82 -12.12 10.57
N THR A 128 -14.76 -11.47 11.73
CA THR A 128 -15.72 -10.44 12.11
C THR A 128 -15.66 -9.24 11.16
N VAL A 129 -14.45 -8.73 10.85
CA VAL A 129 -14.29 -7.63 9.88
C VAL A 129 -14.74 -8.06 8.48
N ARG A 130 -14.39 -9.27 8.03
CA ARG A 130 -14.82 -9.81 6.72
C ARG A 130 -16.33 -9.86 6.58
N LYS A 131 -17.04 -10.33 7.61
CA LYS A 131 -18.51 -10.35 7.63
C LYS A 131 -19.09 -8.95 7.48
N MET A 132 -18.54 -7.96 8.19
CA MET A 132 -19.00 -6.57 8.07
C MET A 132 -18.72 -6.00 6.68
N VAL A 133 -17.52 -6.22 6.12
CA VAL A 133 -17.17 -5.76 4.76
C VAL A 133 -18.08 -6.38 3.70
N THR A 134 -18.42 -7.67 3.81
CA THR A 134 -19.32 -8.32 2.84
C THR A 134 -20.78 -7.88 2.97
N ALA A 135 -21.18 -7.29 4.09
CA ALA A 135 -22.51 -6.74 4.31
C ALA A 135 -22.67 -5.29 3.82
N GLU A 136 -21.54 -4.60 3.48
CA GLU A 136 -21.61 -3.20 3.04
C GLU A 136 -22.35 -3.04 1.72
N VAL A 137 -23.22 -2.05 1.69
CA VAL A 137 -23.97 -1.67 0.49
C VAL A 137 -23.16 -0.63 -0.28
N PRO A 138 -23.01 -0.76 -1.61
CA PRO A 138 -22.36 0.27 -2.42
C PRO A 138 -23.08 1.63 -2.29
N GLU A 139 -22.32 2.70 -2.11
CA GLU A 139 -22.82 4.09 -2.05
C GLU A 139 -23.09 4.68 -3.44
N ALA A 140 -22.67 3.98 -4.49
CA ALA A 140 -22.91 4.34 -5.89
C ALA A 140 -23.01 3.07 -6.75
N PRO A 141 -23.69 3.13 -7.90
CA PRO A 141 -23.72 2.00 -8.81
C PRO A 141 -22.29 1.57 -9.21
N PRO A 142 -21.96 0.25 -9.16
CA PRO A 142 -20.68 -0.25 -9.62
C PRO A 142 -20.33 0.23 -11.03
N GLY A 143 -19.09 0.67 -11.23
CA GLY A 143 -18.61 1.18 -12.50
C GLY A 143 -19.03 2.62 -12.84
N SER A 144 -19.77 3.33 -11.97
CA SER A 144 -20.28 4.68 -12.29
C SER A 144 -19.29 5.80 -11.94
N ARG A 145 -18.48 5.63 -10.91
CA ARG A 145 -17.45 6.59 -10.46
C ARG A 145 -16.34 5.89 -9.69
N ALA A 146 -15.18 6.51 -9.66
CA ALA A 146 -14.09 6.06 -8.78
C ALA A 146 -14.24 6.68 -7.38
N LEU A 147 -14.38 5.84 -6.35
CA LEU A 147 -14.37 6.20 -4.93
C LEU A 147 -13.31 5.35 -4.24
N TYR A 148 -12.20 5.98 -3.83
CA TYR A 148 -11.14 5.26 -3.12
C TYR A 148 -11.71 4.45 -1.96
N SER A 149 -11.50 3.14 -1.96
CA SER A 149 -12.05 2.23 -0.98
C SER A 149 -11.02 1.22 -0.50
N ASP A 150 -10.82 1.15 0.80
CA ASP A 150 -10.02 0.11 1.45
C ASP A 150 -10.74 -1.24 1.43
N LEU A 151 -12.08 -1.21 1.44
CA LEU A 151 -12.91 -2.41 1.49
C LEU A 151 -12.69 -3.32 0.27
N GLY A 152 -12.50 -2.72 -0.91
CA GLY A 152 -12.19 -3.48 -2.12
C GLY A 152 -10.93 -4.33 -1.96
N PHE A 153 -9.91 -3.81 -1.29
CA PHE A 153 -8.66 -4.52 -1.06
C PHE A 153 -8.74 -5.57 0.06
N VAL A 154 -9.61 -5.39 1.06
CA VAL A 154 -9.97 -6.46 2.02
C VAL A 154 -10.62 -7.62 1.28
N LEU A 155 -11.55 -7.35 0.35
CA LEU A 155 -12.20 -8.38 -0.46
C LEU A 155 -11.20 -9.08 -1.39
N LEU A 156 -10.30 -8.34 -2.06
CA LEU A 156 -9.26 -8.92 -2.93
C LEU A 156 -8.32 -9.83 -2.15
N GLN A 157 -7.90 -9.45 -0.93
CA GLN A 157 -7.13 -10.32 -0.06
C GLN A 157 -7.89 -11.62 0.23
N TRP A 158 -9.14 -11.52 0.62
CA TRP A 158 -9.94 -12.71 0.94
C TRP A 158 -10.14 -13.62 -0.27
N ILE A 159 -10.36 -13.03 -1.45
CA ILE A 159 -10.46 -13.77 -2.72
C ILE A 159 -9.16 -14.55 -2.99
N LEU A 160 -8.00 -13.90 -2.87
CA LEU A 160 -6.69 -14.55 -3.04
C LEU A 160 -6.53 -15.73 -2.07
N GLU A 161 -6.85 -15.53 -0.79
CA GLU A 161 -6.73 -16.57 0.22
C GLU A 161 -7.68 -17.75 -0.03
N ARG A 162 -8.88 -17.49 -0.54
CA ARG A 162 -9.80 -18.57 -0.92
C ARG A 162 -9.37 -19.35 -2.15
N VAL A 163 -8.87 -18.65 -3.17
CA VAL A 163 -8.42 -19.28 -4.42
C VAL A 163 -7.22 -20.18 -4.19
N TYR A 164 -6.32 -19.78 -3.30
CA TYR A 164 -5.07 -20.53 -3.06
C TYR A 164 -5.07 -21.35 -1.77
N GLY A 165 -6.07 -21.22 -0.92
CA GLY A 165 -6.14 -21.92 0.37
C GLY A 165 -4.99 -21.55 1.32
N ARG A 166 -4.40 -20.36 1.16
CA ARG A 166 -3.19 -19.92 1.87
C ARG A 166 -3.31 -18.46 2.32
N PRO A 167 -2.76 -18.08 3.49
CA PRO A 167 -2.72 -16.69 3.93
C PRO A 167 -1.97 -15.79 2.94
N SER A 168 -2.43 -14.54 2.80
CA SER A 168 -1.88 -13.60 1.82
C SER A 168 -0.44 -13.17 2.10
N ASP A 169 -0.02 -13.10 3.37
CA ASP A 169 1.39 -12.86 3.75
C ASP A 169 2.31 -14.00 3.29
N THR A 170 1.83 -15.25 3.36
CA THR A 170 2.56 -16.42 2.86
C THR A 170 2.66 -16.38 1.32
N LEU A 171 1.56 -16.05 0.63
CA LEU A 171 1.58 -15.85 -0.82
C LEU A 171 2.55 -14.73 -1.21
N PHE A 172 2.53 -13.62 -0.49
CA PHE A 172 3.45 -12.51 -0.70
C PHE A 172 4.93 -12.93 -0.55
N MET A 173 5.24 -13.65 0.52
CA MET A 173 6.60 -14.15 0.76
C MET A 173 7.08 -15.08 -0.35
N ASP A 174 6.24 -16.02 -0.80
CA ASP A 174 6.65 -17.05 -1.75
C ASP A 174 6.70 -16.55 -3.20
N TRP A 175 5.80 -15.64 -3.58
CA TRP A 175 5.65 -15.23 -4.98
C TRP A 175 6.30 -13.88 -5.30
N LEU A 176 6.56 -13.07 -4.28
CA LEU A 176 7.12 -11.73 -4.45
C LEU A 176 8.41 -11.54 -3.67
N ALA A 177 8.37 -11.66 -2.34
CA ALA A 177 9.51 -11.27 -1.51
C ALA A 177 10.74 -12.15 -1.76
N ARG A 178 10.60 -13.48 -1.71
CA ARG A 178 11.73 -14.40 -1.96
C ARG A 178 12.27 -14.33 -3.39
N PRO A 179 11.44 -14.42 -4.46
CA PRO A 179 11.94 -14.35 -5.82
C PRO A 179 12.67 -13.04 -6.14
N LEU A 180 12.26 -11.93 -5.51
CA LEU A 180 12.84 -10.61 -5.72
C LEU A 180 13.93 -10.25 -4.70
N GLY A 181 14.23 -11.12 -3.72
CA GLY A 181 15.22 -10.86 -2.67
C GLY A 181 14.84 -9.71 -1.72
N LEU A 182 13.53 -9.50 -1.47
CA LEU A 182 13.01 -8.42 -0.62
C LEU A 182 13.02 -8.87 0.86
N GLU A 183 14.16 -8.77 1.51
CA GLU A 183 14.33 -9.28 2.88
C GLU A 183 13.67 -8.40 3.95
N ARG A 184 13.43 -7.13 3.62
CA ARG A 184 12.89 -6.11 4.52
C ARG A 184 11.58 -5.50 3.99
N LEU A 185 10.81 -6.30 3.26
CA LEU A 185 9.44 -6.01 2.87
C LEU A 185 8.57 -7.18 3.36
N PHE A 186 7.77 -6.98 4.40
CA PHE A 186 7.12 -8.07 5.15
C PHE A 186 5.89 -7.59 5.91
N PHE A 187 5.03 -8.53 6.27
CA PHE A 187 3.94 -8.33 7.24
C PHE A 187 4.37 -8.72 8.66
N VAL A 188 3.73 -8.11 9.66
CA VAL A 188 3.79 -8.53 11.06
C VAL A 188 2.46 -9.20 11.39
N ASP A 189 2.41 -10.53 11.29
CA ASP A 189 1.20 -11.29 11.61
C ASP A 189 1.01 -11.41 13.12
N LEU A 190 0.08 -10.62 13.65
CA LEU A 190 -0.24 -10.56 15.08
C LEU A 190 -1.02 -11.79 15.56
N LYS A 191 -1.66 -12.55 14.67
CA LYS A 191 -2.37 -13.81 14.99
C LYS A 191 -1.40 -14.92 15.39
N SER A 192 -0.14 -14.80 14.97
CA SER A 192 0.92 -15.78 15.26
C SER A 192 2.06 -15.13 16.06
N PRO A 193 2.14 -15.34 17.39
CA PRO A 193 3.23 -14.79 18.20
C PRO A 193 4.62 -15.13 17.67
N ALA A 194 4.82 -16.36 17.19
CA ALA A 194 6.10 -16.80 16.63
C ALA A 194 6.44 -16.10 15.29
N ALA A 195 5.47 -15.92 14.40
CA ALA A 195 5.67 -15.19 13.16
C ALA A 195 5.93 -13.70 13.43
N SER A 196 5.16 -13.10 14.34
CA SER A 196 5.33 -11.74 14.81
C SER A 196 6.73 -11.49 15.39
N ALA A 197 7.19 -12.37 16.28
CA ALA A 197 8.53 -12.29 16.87
C ALA A 197 9.62 -12.35 15.77
N ARG A 198 9.52 -13.31 14.83
CA ARG A 198 10.47 -13.40 13.71
C ARG A 198 10.50 -12.14 12.85
N ALA A 199 9.31 -11.58 12.55
CA ALA A 199 9.20 -10.36 11.76
C ALA A 199 9.86 -9.14 12.45
N ARG A 200 9.88 -9.11 13.77
CA ARG A 200 10.45 -8.01 14.58
C ARG A 200 11.93 -8.15 14.88
N THR A 201 12.42 -9.39 15.00
CA THR A 201 13.80 -9.66 15.45
C THR A 201 14.83 -9.00 14.55
N GLY A 202 15.74 -8.22 15.15
CA GLY A 202 16.86 -7.56 14.49
C GLY A 202 16.46 -6.41 13.56
N ARG A 203 15.21 -5.94 13.62
CA ARG A 203 14.73 -4.82 12.80
C ARG A 203 14.51 -3.57 13.64
N VAL A 204 14.70 -2.41 12.98
CA VAL A 204 14.44 -1.08 13.54
C VAL A 204 13.18 -0.53 12.86
N PHE A 205 12.18 -0.16 13.65
CA PHE A 205 10.92 0.36 13.15
C PHE A 205 10.79 1.84 13.46
N ALA A 206 10.30 2.60 12.48
CA ALA A 206 9.80 3.94 12.72
C ALA A 206 8.46 3.85 13.47
N ALA A 207 8.34 4.59 14.57
CA ALA A 207 7.09 4.71 15.30
C ALA A 207 6.05 5.44 14.43
N THR A 208 4.80 5.05 14.58
CA THR A 208 3.67 5.74 13.96
C THR A 208 2.98 6.66 14.98
N GLU A 209 1.84 6.36 15.47
CA GLU A 209 1.03 7.26 16.28
C GLU A 209 1.15 6.94 17.79
N ASP A 210 1.11 7.96 18.63
CA ASP A 210 0.70 7.78 20.02
C ASP A 210 -0.83 7.63 20.02
N CYS A 211 -1.27 6.38 19.88
CA CYS A 211 -2.62 6.05 19.45
C CYS A 211 -3.61 6.15 20.63
N PRO A 212 -4.56 7.09 20.61
CA PRO A 212 -5.54 7.21 21.68
C PRO A 212 -6.39 5.97 21.88
N TRP A 213 -6.76 5.29 20.79
CA TRP A 213 -7.59 4.07 20.84
C TRP A 213 -6.87 2.89 21.48
N ARG A 214 -5.56 2.71 21.16
CA ARG A 214 -4.75 1.61 21.72
C ARG A 214 -4.06 2.01 23.04
N GLY A 215 -4.09 3.28 23.42
CA GLY A 215 -3.49 3.80 24.67
C GLY A 215 -1.97 3.64 24.73
N ARG A 216 -1.29 3.62 23.59
CA ARG A 216 0.17 3.46 23.50
C ARG A 216 0.77 3.99 22.21
N LEU A 217 2.08 4.26 22.25
CA LEU A 217 2.87 4.51 21.05
C LEU A 217 2.95 3.24 20.17
N LEU A 218 2.53 3.36 18.90
CA LEU A 218 2.59 2.27 17.95
C LEU A 218 3.98 2.19 17.31
N ARG A 219 4.60 1.03 17.44
CA ARG A 219 5.88 0.68 16.84
C ARG A 219 5.88 -0.81 16.55
N ASP A 220 6.39 -1.24 15.39
CA ASP A 220 6.42 -2.65 14.97
C ASP A 220 5.05 -3.37 14.91
N GLU A 221 3.99 -2.62 14.86
CA GLU A 221 2.61 -3.06 14.62
C GLU A 221 1.91 -2.10 13.65
N VAL A 222 0.97 -2.61 12.86
CA VAL A 222 0.27 -1.82 11.84
C VAL A 222 -0.51 -0.66 12.45
N HIS A 223 -0.40 0.51 11.82
CA HIS A 223 -1.13 1.71 12.24
C HIS A 223 -2.64 1.60 11.97
N ASP A 224 -3.04 1.09 10.80
CA ASP A 224 -4.44 0.93 10.41
C ASP A 224 -5.20 0.06 11.42
N GLU A 225 -6.28 0.59 11.98
CA GLU A 225 -7.02 -0.05 13.06
C GLU A 225 -7.78 -1.29 12.57
N ASN A 226 -8.36 -1.26 11.37
CA ASN A 226 -9.05 -2.41 10.81
C ASN A 226 -8.08 -3.55 10.53
N THR A 227 -6.91 -3.23 9.95
CA THR A 227 -5.86 -4.23 9.74
C THR A 227 -5.33 -4.78 11.06
N TYR A 228 -5.19 -3.92 12.08
CA TYR A 228 -4.84 -4.40 13.44
C TYR A 228 -5.89 -5.38 13.97
N ALA A 229 -7.18 -5.03 13.88
CA ALA A 229 -8.26 -5.92 14.30
C ALA A 229 -8.25 -7.26 13.55
N MET A 230 -7.88 -7.24 12.26
CA MET A 230 -7.72 -8.42 11.41
C MET A 230 -6.43 -9.22 11.67
N GLY A 231 -5.58 -8.81 12.62
CA GLY A 231 -4.34 -9.52 12.94
C GLY A 231 -3.10 -9.04 12.20
N GLY A 232 -3.07 -7.81 11.72
CA GLY A 232 -1.87 -7.16 11.17
C GLY A 232 -1.59 -7.43 9.70
N VAL A 233 -2.29 -8.35 9.06
CA VAL A 233 -2.17 -8.68 7.63
C VAL A 233 -3.43 -8.27 6.91
N GLY A 234 -3.35 -7.22 6.11
CA GLY A 234 -4.48 -6.70 5.34
C GLY A 234 -4.14 -6.49 3.86
N GLY A 235 -5.14 -6.58 3.00
CA GLY A 235 -4.96 -6.28 1.57
C GLY A 235 -4.81 -4.78 1.32
N GLN A 236 -5.34 -3.94 2.20
CA GLN A 236 -5.30 -2.49 2.11
C GLN A 236 -4.11 -1.85 2.83
N ALA A 237 -3.57 -2.50 3.88
CA ALA A 237 -2.49 -2.00 4.74
C ALA A 237 -1.81 -3.15 5.50
N GLY A 238 -0.74 -2.88 6.24
CA GLY A 238 -0.05 -3.83 7.13
C GLY A 238 1.34 -4.25 6.65
N LEU A 239 1.74 -3.86 5.43
CA LEU A 239 3.08 -4.11 4.94
C LEU A 239 4.07 -3.12 5.58
N PHE A 240 5.21 -3.63 6.03
CA PHE A 240 6.37 -2.87 6.49
C PHE A 240 7.50 -2.99 5.50
N GLY A 241 8.32 -1.95 5.38
CA GLY A 241 9.47 -2.03 4.49
C GLY A 241 10.48 -0.91 4.63
N THR A 242 11.66 -1.12 4.02
CA THR A 242 12.69 -0.12 3.82
C THR A 242 12.51 0.58 2.47
N ALA A 243 13.15 1.74 2.28
CA ALA A 243 13.10 2.45 1.00
C ALA A 243 13.74 1.63 -0.14
N GLU A 244 14.76 0.84 0.18
CA GLU A 244 15.44 -0.04 -0.76
C GLU A 244 14.51 -1.12 -1.32
N ASP A 245 13.78 -1.83 -0.45
CA ASP A 245 12.93 -2.93 -0.89
C ASP A 245 11.66 -2.41 -1.59
N VAL A 246 11.13 -1.26 -1.14
CA VAL A 246 10.04 -0.57 -1.85
C VAL A 246 10.49 -0.18 -3.27
N ALA A 247 11.71 0.37 -3.42
CA ALA A 247 12.25 0.73 -4.72
C ALA A 247 12.57 -0.52 -5.57
N ALA A 248 13.01 -1.62 -4.96
CA ALA A 248 13.25 -2.88 -5.66
C ALA A 248 11.94 -3.50 -6.19
N MET A 249 10.85 -3.44 -5.42
CA MET A 249 9.52 -3.85 -5.91
C MET A 249 9.03 -2.94 -7.04
N GLY A 250 9.25 -1.60 -6.94
CA GLY A 250 8.98 -0.66 -8.04
C GLY A 250 9.79 -0.99 -9.29
N GLN A 251 11.07 -1.41 -9.12
CA GLN A 251 11.92 -1.85 -10.24
C GLN A 251 11.39 -3.12 -10.90
N ALA A 252 10.91 -4.10 -10.11
CA ALA A 252 10.34 -5.32 -10.67
C ALA A 252 9.12 -5.05 -11.57
N TRP A 253 8.28 -4.09 -11.21
CA TRP A 253 7.19 -3.61 -12.06
C TRP A 253 7.73 -2.99 -13.37
N LEU A 254 8.72 -2.11 -13.24
CA LEU A 254 9.31 -1.40 -14.38
C LEU A 254 10.03 -2.36 -15.33
N ASP A 255 10.84 -3.29 -14.81
CA ASP A 255 11.55 -4.30 -15.59
C ASP A 255 10.55 -5.19 -16.36
N SER A 256 9.43 -5.56 -15.72
CA SER A 256 8.36 -6.34 -16.36
C SER A 256 7.64 -5.57 -17.48
N LEU A 257 7.59 -4.24 -17.42
CA LEU A 257 7.08 -3.41 -18.51
C LEU A 257 8.08 -3.29 -19.66
N LEU A 258 9.37 -3.16 -19.34
CA LEU A 258 10.40 -2.80 -20.30
C LEU A 258 11.08 -4.02 -20.95
N THR A 259 11.07 -5.19 -20.29
CA THR A 259 11.74 -6.41 -20.74
C THR A 259 10.76 -7.58 -20.82
N ASP A 260 11.17 -8.67 -21.51
CA ASP A 260 10.38 -9.91 -21.60
C ASP A 260 10.75 -10.92 -20.49
N HIS A 261 11.67 -10.54 -19.60
CA HIS A 261 12.21 -11.41 -18.55
C HIS A 261 11.81 -10.96 -17.13
N GLY A 262 10.82 -10.06 -17.00
CA GLY A 262 10.30 -9.61 -15.72
C GLY A 262 9.46 -10.67 -15.01
N LEU A 263 9.18 -10.43 -13.72
CA LEU A 263 8.32 -11.32 -12.92
C LEU A 263 6.88 -11.36 -13.47
N PHE A 264 6.41 -10.23 -13.98
CA PHE A 264 5.06 -10.07 -14.52
C PHE A 264 5.10 -10.07 -16.05
N ARG A 265 4.07 -10.61 -16.67
CA ARG A 265 3.89 -10.49 -18.13
C ARG A 265 3.68 -9.01 -18.51
N ARG A 266 4.41 -8.56 -19.54
CA ARG A 266 4.38 -7.18 -20.02
C ARG A 266 2.95 -6.70 -20.39
N ASP A 267 2.19 -7.54 -21.11
CA ASP A 267 0.81 -7.22 -21.52
C ASP A 267 -0.11 -6.99 -20.31
N LEU A 268 0.07 -7.77 -19.23
CA LEU A 268 -0.66 -7.57 -17.99
C LEU A 268 -0.23 -6.28 -17.26
N VAL A 269 1.08 -5.98 -17.19
CA VAL A 269 1.54 -4.71 -16.62
C VAL A 269 0.95 -3.53 -17.37
N GLN A 270 0.94 -3.56 -18.71
CA GLN A 270 0.32 -2.53 -19.54
C GLN A 270 -1.18 -2.38 -19.23
N GLN A 271 -1.90 -3.49 -19.08
CA GLN A 271 -3.32 -3.48 -18.71
C GLN A 271 -3.53 -2.91 -17.30
N PHE A 272 -2.71 -3.30 -16.31
CA PHE A 272 -2.83 -2.83 -14.93
C PHE A 272 -2.48 -1.35 -14.79
N TRP A 273 -1.59 -0.82 -15.62
CA TRP A 273 -1.20 0.59 -15.61
C TRP A 273 -2.04 1.46 -16.54
N GLN A 274 -2.99 0.87 -17.27
CA GLN A 274 -3.92 1.64 -18.09
C GLN A 274 -4.86 2.44 -17.20
N LYS A 275 -4.87 3.77 -17.39
CA LYS A 275 -5.75 4.66 -16.66
C LYS A 275 -7.22 4.34 -16.91
N SER A 276 -8.01 4.32 -15.84
CA SER A 276 -9.46 4.15 -15.89
C SER A 276 -10.12 5.16 -16.83
N ARG A 277 -11.12 4.71 -17.58
CA ARG A 277 -11.89 5.58 -18.50
C ARG A 277 -13.00 6.35 -17.79
N LEU A 278 -13.19 6.15 -16.49
CA LEU A 278 -14.20 6.87 -15.73
C LEU A 278 -13.87 8.36 -15.65
N PRO A 279 -14.84 9.25 -15.91
CA PRO A 279 -14.62 10.68 -15.86
C PRO A 279 -14.02 11.13 -14.52
N GLY A 280 -12.97 11.94 -14.59
CA GLY A 280 -12.28 12.46 -13.40
C GLY A 280 -11.43 11.44 -12.61
N SER A 281 -11.42 10.17 -13.00
CA SER A 281 -10.60 9.16 -12.32
C SER A 281 -9.12 9.34 -12.63
N THR A 282 -8.29 9.21 -11.58
CA THR A 282 -6.83 9.11 -11.70
C THR A 282 -6.36 7.67 -11.54
N ARG A 283 -7.29 6.70 -11.38
CA ARG A 283 -6.97 5.32 -11.01
C ARG A 283 -6.59 4.46 -12.20
N THR A 284 -5.74 3.51 -11.94
CA THR A 284 -5.49 2.31 -12.75
C THR A 284 -5.85 1.08 -11.91
N LEU A 285 -5.56 -0.13 -12.36
CA LEU A 285 -5.78 -1.31 -11.53
C LEU A 285 -4.76 -1.36 -10.38
N GLY A 286 -5.17 -0.86 -9.22
CA GLY A 286 -4.41 -0.80 -7.97
C GLY A 286 -3.59 0.47 -7.77
N PHE A 287 -3.17 1.17 -8.82
CA PHE A 287 -2.35 2.38 -8.73
C PHE A 287 -3.17 3.66 -8.88
N ASP A 288 -2.52 4.77 -8.56
CA ASP A 288 -2.93 6.12 -8.87
C ASP A 288 -2.01 6.71 -9.97
N THR A 289 -2.47 7.76 -10.64
CA THR A 289 -1.69 8.54 -11.59
C THR A 289 -1.66 10.01 -11.16
N PRO A 290 -0.67 10.81 -11.59
CA PRO A 290 -0.66 12.23 -11.30
C PRO A 290 -1.99 12.89 -11.70
N SER A 291 -2.63 13.58 -10.75
CA SER A 291 -3.87 14.32 -11.00
C SER A 291 -3.58 15.65 -11.70
N SER A 292 -4.55 16.18 -12.45
CA SER A 292 -4.50 17.57 -12.93
C SER A 292 -4.64 18.52 -11.72
N GLY A 293 -3.87 19.61 -11.69
CA GLY A 293 -3.88 20.58 -10.59
C GLY A 293 -2.97 20.20 -9.44
N ALA A 294 -3.47 20.22 -8.21
CA ALA A 294 -2.69 19.97 -6.99
C ALA A 294 -2.39 18.48 -6.77
N SER A 295 -1.55 17.90 -7.61
CA SER A 295 -1.17 16.49 -7.51
C SER A 295 -0.22 16.22 -6.34
N GLN A 296 -0.47 15.16 -5.58
CA GLN A 296 0.49 14.67 -4.57
C GLN A 296 1.78 14.10 -5.20
N ALA A 297 1.76 13.79 -6.50
CA ALA A 297 2.96 13.50 -7.28
C ALA A 297 3.79 14.76 -7.60
N GLY A 298 3.30 15.95 -7.30
CA GLY A 298 3.90 17.20 -7.75
C GLY A 298 3.76 17.39 -9.25
N ASN A 299 4.63 18.22 -9.80
CA ASN A 299 4.68 18.53 -11.23
C ASN A 299 5.94 17.91 -11.86
N GLY A 300 5.83 17.55 -13.14
CA GLY A 300 7.00 17.17 -13.92
C GLY A 300 7.22 15.67 -14.12
N PHE A 301 6.49 14.80 -13.47
CA PHE A 301 6.44 13.38 -13.87
C PHE A 301 5.73 13.19 -15.20
N GLY A 302 6.11 12.16 -15.95
CA GLY A 302 5.53 11.82 -17.25
C GLY A 302 4.06 11.38 -17.18
N PRO A 303 3.34 11.42 -18.32
CA PRO A 303 1.90 11.11 -18.33
C PRO A 303 1.57 9.63 -18.05
N ARG A 304 2.55 8.73 -18.22
CA ARG A 304 2.40 7.30 -17.94
C ARG A 304 2.80 6.93 -16.51
N THR A 305 3.14 7.92 -15.67
CA THR A 305 3.55 7.70 -14.28
C THR A 305 2.41 7.07 -13.49
N VAL A 306 2.76 6.04 -12.73
CA VAL A 306 1.88 5.40 -11.77
C VAL A 306 2.51 5.42 -10.38
N GLY A 307 1.68 5.35 -9.35
CA GLY A 307 2.19 5.35 -7.99
C GLY A 307 1.09 5.18 -6.97
N HIS A 308 1.40 5.40 -5.72
CA HIS A 308 0.43 5.42 -4.63
C HIS A 308 1.00 6.18 -3.42
N LEU A 309 0.09 6.58 -2.54
CA LEU A 309 0.40 7.23 -1.27
C LEU A 309 0.06 6.30 -0.11
N GLY A 310 0.81 6.40 0.99
CA GLY A 310 0.47 5.81 2.27
C GLY A 310 0.06 6.86 3.29
N PHE A 311 -0.92 6.52 4.12
CA PHE A 311 -1.45 7.40 5.16
C PHE A 311 -0.37 7.83 6.16
N THR A 312 0.54 6.94 6.49
CA THR A 312 1.68 7.15 7.40
C THR A 312 2.72 8.15 6.89
N GLY A 313 2.58 8.65 5.66
CA GLY A 313 3.49 9.62 5.07
C GLY A 313 4.38 9.05 3.98
N THR A 314 4.07 7.85 3.51
CA THR A 314 4.84 7.15 2.48
C THR A 314 4.30 7.41 1.08
N SER A 315 5.16 7.27 0.06
CA SER A 315 4.77 7.32 -1.36
C SER A 315 5.76 6.56 -2.23
N LEU A 316 5.25 6.01 -3.32
CA LEU A 316 6.02 5.43 -4.42
C LEU A 316 5.46 5.99 -5.73
N TRP A 317 6.34 6.53 -6.59
CA TRP A 317 6.02 6.93 -7.95
C TRP A 317 7.00 6.30 -8.93
N ILE A 318 6.47 5.77 -10.04
CA ILE A 318 7.23 5.10 -11.10
C ILE A 318 6.90 5.81 -12.42
N ASP A 319 7.89 6.45 -13.01
CA ASP A 319 7.82 7.09 -14.33
C ASP A 319 8.51 6.19 -15.36
N PRO A 320 7.76 5.42 -16.15
CA PRO A 320 8.34 4.48 -17.11
C PRO A 320 9.04 5.17 -18.28
N ASP A 321 8.68 6.41 -18.60
CA ASP A 321 9.30 7.17 -19.71
C ASP A 321 10.72 7.62 -19.40
N ARG A 322 11.05 7.69 -18.10
CA ARG A 322 12.38 8.08 -17.58
C ARG A 322 13.09 6.94 -16.88
N GLU A 323 12.43 5.80 -16.76
CA GLU A 323 12.87 4.70 -15.88
C GLU A 323 13.19 5.21 -14.46
N LEU A 324 12.35 6.13 -13.97
CA LEU A 324 12.54 6.80 -12.69
C LEU A 324 11.60 6.24 -11.64
N ILE A 325 12.14 5.88 -10.48
CA ILE A 325 11.42 5.43 -9.30
C ILE A 325 11.76 6.39 -8.16
N ALA A 326 10.73 7.00 -7.57
CA ALA A 326 10.86 7.88 -6.41
C ALA A 326 10.12 7.28 -5.21
N VAL A 327 10.84 7.02 -4.13
CA VAL A 327 10.32 6.50 -2.87
C VAL A 327 10.55 7.53 -1.78
N LEU A 328 9.47 7.93 -1.12
CA LEU A 328 9.50 8.70 0.12
C LEU A 328 8.86 7.87 1.23
N LEU A 329 9.58 7.57 2.28
CA LEU A 329 9.05 6.95 3.49
C LEU A 329 9.23 7.91 4.65
N THR A 330 8.16 8.22 5.37
CA THR A 330 8.19 9.05 6.58
C THR A 330 7.29 8.47 7.66
N ASN A 331 7.49 8.90 8.88
CA ASN A 331 6.59 8.62 10.00
C ASN A 331 5.77 9.87 10.40
N ARG A 332 5.16 10.57 9.40
CA ARG A 332 4.46 11.83 9.61
C ARG A 332 3.32 11.75 10.64
N VAL A 333 2.74 10.56 10.83
CA VAL A 333 1.68 10.33 11.83
C VAL A 333 2.20 10.28 13.27
N HIS A 334 3.51 10.33 13.47
CA HIS A 334 4.12 10.42 14.79
C HIS A 334 4.33 11.89 15.19
N PRO A 335 3.92 12.32 16.38
CA PRO A 335 3.18 11.55 17.39
C PRO A 335 1.67 11.47 17.13
N THR A 336 1.11 12.27 16.24
CA THR A 336 -0.33 12.32 15.95
C THR A 336 -0.64 12.32 14.46
N ARG A 337 -1.72 11.65 14.07
CA ARG A 337 -2.25 11.66 12.70
C ARG A 337 -2.82 13.00 12.24
N ASP A 338 -3.08 13.92 13.15
CA ASP A 338 -3.65 15.23 12.85
C ASP A 338 -2.70 16.15 12.07
N ASN A 339 -1.40 15.82 12.07
CA ASN A 339 -0.42 16.56 11.28
C ASN A 339 -0.58 16.23 9.78
N GLU A 340 -1.17 17.17 9.03
CA GLU A 340 -1.40 17.03 7.59
C GLU A 340 -0.37 17.77 6.70
N SER A 341 0.67 18.36 7.28
CA SER A 341 1.69 19.14 6.55
C SER A 341 2.37 18.35 5.43
N ILE A 342 2.36 17.02 5.50
CA ILE A 342 2.85 16.13 4.45
C ILE A 342 2.12 16.35 3.10
N LYS A 343 0.86 16.81 3.13
CA LYS A 343 0.08 17.09 1.91
C LYS A 343 0.65 18.25 1.10
N GLN A 344 1.35 19.18 1.76
CA GLN A 344 2.02 20.30 1.14
C GLN A 344 3.48 19.95 0.79
N PHE A 345 4.14 19.15 1.61
CA PHE A 345 5.54 18.75 1.45
C PHE A 345 5.74 17.82 0.23
N ARG A 346 4.90 16.78 0.07
CA ARG A 346 5.03 15.80 -1.02
C ARG A 346 5.10 16.43 -2.41
N PRO A 347 4.16 17.32 -2.82
CA PRO A 347 4.19 17.91 -4.14
C PRO A 347 5.50 18.67 -4.42
N VAL A 348 6.01 19.39 -3.44
CA VAL A 348 7.26 20.18 -3.55
C VAL A 348 8.45 19.23 -3.72
N LEU A 349 8.56 18.21 -2.88
CA LEU A 349 9.63 17.23 -2.96
C LEU A 349 9.60 16.47 -4.29
N HIS A 350 8.45 15.94 -4.69
CA HIS A 350 8.32 15.16 -5.92
C HIS A 350 8.58 16.01 -7.15
N THR A 351 8.17 17.29 -7.17
CA THR A 351 8.53 18.24 -8.24
C THR A 351 10.05 18.40 -8.34
N ALA A 352 10.73 18.57 -7.20
CA ALA A 352 12.20 18.71 -7.19
C ALA A 352 12.89 17.41 -7.67
N VAL A 353 12.37 16.24 -7.30
CA VAL A 353 12.87 14.95 -7.81
C VAL A 353 12.69 14.87 -9.33
N ALA A 354 11.49 15.15 -9.85
CA ALA A 354 11.24 15.11 -11.29
C ALA A 354 12.11 16.11 -12.06
N ALA A 355 12.35 17.29 -11.52
CA ALA A 355 13.21 18.33 -12.14
C ALA A 355 14.69 17.96 -12.13
N ARG A 356 15.14 17.20 -11.12
CA ARG A 356 16.57 16.80 -10.99
C ARG A 356 16.99 15.75 -12.00
N TRP A 357 16.05 14.90 -12.43
CA TRP A 357 16.27 13.87 -13.44
C TRP A 357 15.25 14.03 -14.59
N PRO A 358 15.46 15.04 -15.46
CA PRO A 358 14.64 15.26 -16.64
C PRO A 358 14.81 14.09 -17.64
N LYS A 359 13.97 14.08 -18.69
CA LYS A 359 14.14 13.13 -19.83
C LYS A 359 15.48 13.31 -20.50
#